data_f3212425822d57094fb89edd2d42c4ba
#
_entry.id   f3212425822d57094fb89edd2d42c4ba
#
_cell.length_a   1.000
_cell.length_b   1.000
_cell.length_c   1.000
_cell.angle_alpha   90.00
_cell.angle_beta   90.00
_cell.angle_gamma   90.00
#
_symmetry.space_group_name_H-M   'P 1'
#
loop_
_entity.id
_entity.type
_entity.pdbx_description
1 polymer ?
#
loop_
_entity_poly.entity_id
_entity_poly.type
_entity_poly.pdbx_seq_one_letter_code
_entity_poly.pdbx_strand_id
1 'polypeptide(L)'
;MAVLVTGAAGFIGYHTAEALLARGDEVIGIDDLNDYYDPRLKQARLGRLTGRKGFRFVKGDIADEAVFEGIHCDRIVHLAAQAGVRYSLKNPRAYIRANLMGHLNVLELARGLGEGLKHLVYASSSSVYGGNEKAPFSETDTVEKPVSLYAATKRSDELISYSYSHLYGIPQTGLRFFTVYGPWGRPDMAYWLFTEALLSGKPIDVFAGGVLTRDFTYVDDIVSGILKVLDAPPERGVNRVYNIGNSNPVSVNDFIAALERLTGRKAVRNELPMQPGDVRATHADASALERDHGFRPSTPLDVGLSRFVDWFRAWNGT
;
A
#
# COMPACT_ATOMS: atom_id res chain seq x y z
N MET A 1 13.98 13.82 15.65
CA MET A 1 12.61 14.25 15.32
C MET A 1 11.85 13.04 14.82
N ALA A 2 10.55 13.01 15.02
CA ALA A 2 9.76 11.80 14.82
C ALA A 2 9.10 11.76 13.43
N VAL A 3 8.98 10.56 12.88
CA VAL A 3 8.19 10.27 11.67
C VAL A 3 6.83 9.75 12.11
N LEU A 4 5.75 10.40 11.68
CA LEU A 4 4.40 9.86 11.83
C LEU A 4 4.13 8.83 10.75
N VAL A 5 3.73 7.62 11.14
CA VAL A 5 3.28 6.56 10.24
C VAL A 5 1.81 6.25 10.54
N THR A 6 0.89 6.63 9.68
CA THR A 6 -0.51 6.21 9.81
C THR A 6 -0.73 4.86 9.14
N GLY A 7 -1.62 4.03 9.68
CA GLY A 7 -1.77 2.65 9.25
C GLY A 7 -0.61 1.76 9.71
N ALA A 8 -0.02 2.06 10.87
CA ALA A 8 1.19 1.43 11.39
C ALA A 8 1.02 -0.07 11.71
N ALA A 9 -0.19 -0.56 11.96
CA ALA A 9 -0.50 -1.98 12.10
C ALA A 9 -0.96 -2.62 10.77
N GLY A 10 -1.05 -1.85 9.69
CA GLY A 10 -1.28 -2.33 8.33
C GLY A 10 -0.06 -3.03 7.74
N PHE A 11 -0.21 -3.62 6.55
CA PHE A 11 0.87 -4.37 5.89
C PHE A 11 2.10 -3.50 5.61
N ILE A 12 1.95 -2.48 4.77
CA ILE A 12 3.07 -1.61 4.36
C ILE A 12 3.51 -0.73 5.53
N GLY A 13 2.54 -0.24 6.35
CA GLY A 13 2.82 0.62 7.51
C GLY A 13 3.69 -0.05 8.55
N TYR A 14 3.43 -1.32 8.85
CA TYR A 14 4.26 -2.11 9.77
C TYR A 14 5.72 -2.20 9.27
N HIS A 15 5.93 -2.62 8.03
CA HIS A 15 7.29 -2.75 7.47
C HIS A 15 8.01 -1.39 7.37
N THR A 16 7.27 -0.32 7.04
CA THR A 16 7.82 1.04 7.01
C THR A 16 8.25 1.49 8.41
N ALA A 17 7.40 1.29 9.42
CA ALA A 17 7.73 1.62 10.81
C ALA A 17 8.92 0.80 11.33
N GLU A 18 8.98 -0.51 11.00
CA GLU A 18 10.09 -1.39 11.36
C GLU A 18 11.41 -0.92 10.75
N ALA A 19 11.40 -0.53 9.48
CA ALA A 19 12.58 -0.03 8.78
C ALA A 19 13.07 1.34 9.31
N LEU A 20 12.15 2.25 9.60
CA LEU A 20 12.44 3.54 10.23
C LEU A 20 13.10 3.35 11.60
N LEU A 21 12.54 2.48 12.45
CA LEU A 21 13.09 2.16 13.76
C LEU A 21 14.47 1.48 13.66
N ALA A 22 14.67 0.59 12.68
CA ALA A 22 15.97 -0.05 12.42
C ALA A 22 17.03 0.95 11.98
N ARG A 23 16.62 2.01 11.29
CA ARG A 23 17.48 3.15 10.90
C ARG A 23 17.79 4.10 12.07
N GLY A 24 17.07 3.99 13.18
CA GLY A 24 17.25 4.84 14.37
C GLY A 24 16.33 6.06 14.43
N ASP A 25 15.33 6.15 13.56
CA ASP A 25 14.30 7.19 13.63
C ASP A 25 13.37 6.97 14.85
N GLU A 26 12.80 8.05 15.36
CA GLU A 26 11.64 7.98 16.24
C GLU A 26 10.37 7.85 15.39
N VAL A 27 9.47 6.94 15.75
CA VAL A 27 8.26 6.65 15.00
C VAL A 27 7.02 6.79 15.88
N ILE A 28 6.07 7.58 15.41
CA ILE A 28 4.73 7.64 15.98
C ILE A 28 3.82 6.85 15.04
N GLY A 29 3.27 5.73 15.51
CA GLY A 29 2.34 4.90 14.74
C GLY A 29 0.89 5.20 15.11
N ILE A 30 0.02 5.45 14.14
CA ILE A 30 -1.44 5.53 14.32
C ILE A 30 -2.11 4.39 13.57
N ASP A 31 -3.05 3.68 14.20
CA ASP A 31 -3.92 2.67 13.58
C ASP A 31 -5.18 2.48 14.45
N ASP A 32 -6.32 2.24 13.82
CA ASP A 32 -7.59 2.00 14.51
C ASP A 32 -7.75 0.53 14.94
N LEU A 33 -6.94 -0.36 14.37
CA LEU A 33 -7.00 -1.81 14.56
C LEU A 33 -8.36 -2.39 14.16
N ASN A 34 -9.01 -1.83 13.13
CA ASN A 34 -10.33 -2.27 12.67
C ASN A 34 -10.35 -3.75 12.24
N ASP A 35 -11.55 -4.30 12.15
CA ASP A 35 -11.85 -5.70 11.86
C ASP A 35 -12.12 -5.99 10.38
N TYR A 36 -11.63 -5.18 9.46
CA TYR A 36 -11.74 -5.41 8.01
C TYR A 36 -11.23 -6.80 7.61
N TYR A 37 -10.18 -7.25 8.27
CA TYR A 37 -9.72 -8.65 8.29
C TYR A 37 -9.32 -9.01 9.73
N ASP A 38 -8.98 -10.29 9.98
CA ASP A 38 -8.67 -10.79 11.32
C ASP A 38 -7.73 -9.85 12.08
N PRO A 39 -8.20 -9.22 13.17
CA PRO A 39 -7.42 -8.25 13.96
C PRO A 39 -6.15 -8.84 14.57
N ARG A 40 -6.07 -10.17 14.75
CA ARG A 40 -4.88 -10.84 15.29
C ARG A 40 -3.63 -10.54 14.47
N LEU A 41 -3.78 -10.41 13.13
CA LEU A 41 -2.66 -10.07 12.26
C LEU A 41 -2.16 -8.64 12.51
N LYS A 42 -3.07 -7.67 12.71
CA LYS A 42 -2.70 -6.30 13.08
C LYS A 42 -2.05 -6.24 14.46
N GLN A 43 -2.61 -6.96 15.43
CA GLN A 43 -2.07 -7.04 16.79
C GLN A 43 -0.67 -7.66 16.79
N ALA A 44 -0.44 -8.72 16.00
CA ALA A 44 0.87 -9.36 15.88
C ALA A 44 1.91 -8.42 15.26
N ARG A 45 1.57 -7.68 14.19
CA ARG A 45 2.46 -6.64 13.61
C ARG A 45 2.78 -5.56 14.64
N LEU A 46 1.76 -5.03 15.32
CA LEU A 46 1.92 -4.02 16.35
C LEU A 46 2.78 -4.54 17.52
N GLY A 47 2.59 -5.79 17.97
CA GLY A 47 3.38 -6.41 19.03
C GLY A 47 4.89 -6.46 18.71
N ARG A 48 5.27 -6.52 17.44
CA ARG A 48 6.68 -6.46 17.00
C ARG A 48 7.29 -5.05 17.05
N LEU A 49 6.45 -4.02 17.04
CA LEU A 49 6.87 -2.63 17.15
C LEU A 49 6.83 -2.13 18.60
N THR A 50 5.82 -2.57 19.36
CA THR A 50 5.61 -2.15 20.75
C THR A 50 6.80 -2.60 21.62
N GLY A 51 7.29 -1.69 22.45
CA GLY A 51 8.47 -1.91 23.30
C GLY A 51 9.80 -1.66 22.62
N ARG A 52 9.84 -1.45 21.31
CA ARG A 52 11.08 -0.98 20.64
C ARG A 52 11.37 0.46 21.02
N LYS A 53 12.64 0.74 21.29
CA LYS A 53 13.11 2.11 21.55
C LYS A 53 12.76 3.02 20.36
N GLY A 54 12.16 4.16 20.64
CA GLY A 54 11.77 5.14 19.62
C GLY A 54 10.39 4.93 19.02
N PHE A 55 9.65 3.90 19.41
CA PHE A 55 8.27 3.69 18.94
C PHE A 55 7.23 4.14 19.96
N ARG A 56 6.28 4.96 19.51
CA ARG A 56 5.07 5.34 20.26
C ARG A 56 3.84 4.98 19.43
N PHE A 57 2.87 4.30 20.02
CA PHE A 57 1.61 3.95 19.37
C PHE A 57 0.45 4.80 19.89
N VAL A 58 -0.37 5.27 18.97
CA VAL A 58 -1.65 5.95 19.24
C VAL A 58 -2.75 5.13 18.56
N LYS A 59 -3.66 4.57 19.35
CA LYS A 59 -4.83 3.87 18.81
C LYS A 59 -5.92 4.89 18.47
N GLY A 60 -6.35 4.94 17.21
CA GLY A 60 -7.45 5.81 16.80
C GLY A 60 -7.71 5.80 15.32
N ASP A 61 -8.89 6.28 14.95
CA ASP A 61 -9.33 6.44 13.56
C ASP A 61 -8.84 7.80 13.03
N ILE A 62 -8.13 7.82 11.93
CA ILE A 62 -7.65 9.05 11.30
C ILE A 62 -8.77 9.97 10.80
N ALA A 63 -10.00 9.45 10.67
CA ALA A 63 -11.17 10.26 10.36
C ALA A 63 -11.70 11.07 11.57
N ASP A 64 -11.13 10.84 12.75
CA ASP A 64 -11.36 11.62 13.95
C ASP A 64 -10.17 12.56 14.17
N GLU A 65 -10.39 13.87 14.06
CA GLU A 65 -9.32 14.86 14.18
C GLU A 65 -8.61 14.83 15.54
N ALA A 66 -9.32 14.44 16.60
CA ALA A 66 -8.77 14.35 17.95
C ALA A 66 -7.59 13.38 18.07
N VAL A 67 -7.46 12.38 17.15
CA VAL A 67 -6.34 11.43 17.16
C VAL A 67 -4.99 12.12 16.92
N PHE A 68 -5.00 13.30 16.33
CA PHE A 68 -3.80 14.08 16.01
C PHE A 68 -3.41 15.09 17.11
N GLU A 69 -4.20 15.24 18.17
CA GLU A 69 -3.86 16.13 19.27
C GLU A 69 -2.52 15.76 19.92
N GLY A 70 -1.64 16.74 20.09
CA GLY A 70 -0.31 16.52 20.66
C GLY A 70 0.65 15.71 19.78
N ILE A 71 0.34 15.51 18.50
CA ILE A 71 1.27 14.90 17.56
C ILE A 71 2.25 15.97 17.04
N HIS A 72 3.54 15.74 17.29
CA HIS A 72 4.63 16.54 16.77
C HIS A 72 5.59 15.66 15.98
N CYS A 73 5.75 15.95 14.70
CA CYS A 73 6.63 15.22 13.80
C CYS A 73 7.17 16.15 12.71
N ASP A 74 8.28 15.76 12.09
CA ASP A 74 8.86 16.53 10.97
C ASP A 74 8.66 15.84 9.61
N ARG A 75 8.20 14.60 9.60
CA ARG A 75 7.84 13.84 8.41
C ARG A 75 6.59 13.00 8.66
N ILE A 76 5.81 12.80 7.62
CA ILE A 76 4.61 11.96 7.67
C ILE A 76 4.67 10.92 6.54
N VAL A 77 4.42 9.66 6.88
CA VAL A 77 4.13 8.58 5.93
C VAL A 77 2.69 8.14 6.15
N HIS A 78 1.80 8.63 5.29
CA HIS A 78 0.36 8.39 5.40
C HIS A 78 -0.06 7.18 4.57
N LEU A 79 -0.23 6.03 5.25
CA LEU A 79 -0.60 4.75 4.65
C LEU A 79 -1.94 4.21 5.15
N ALA A 80 -2.55 4.84 6.17
CA ALA A 80 -3.87 4.48 6.65
C ALA A 80 -4.92 4.75 5.57
N ALA A 81 -5.69 3.73 5.22
CA ALA A 81 -6.79 3.82 4.28
C ALA A 81 -7.68 2.58 4.40
N GLN A 82 -8.95 2.72 4.01
CA GLN A 82 -9.75 1.55 3.66
C GLN A 82 -9.31 1.11 2.26
N ALA A 83 -8.70 -0.06 2.18
CA ALA A 83 -8.19 -0.63 0.94
C ALA A 83 -9.13 -1.71 0.37
N GLY A 84 -8.89 -2.11 -0.89
CA GLY A 84 -9.63 -3.17 -1.57
C GLY A 84 -10.72 -2.64 -2.50
N VAL A 85 -10.55 -2.86 -3.81
CA VAL A 85 -11.51 -2.42 -4.84
C VAL A 85 -12.90 -3.03 -4.61
N ARG A 86 -12.96 -4.35 -4.37
CA ARG A 86 -14.22 -5.10 -4.24
C ARG A 86 -15.03 -4.72 -3.00
N TYR A 87 -14.35 -4.46 -1.89
CA TYR A 87 -15.03 -4.08 -0.65
C TYR A 87 -15.67 -2.69 -0.75
N SER A 88 -15.17 -1.80 -1.63
CA SER A 88 -15.78 -0.48 -1.85
C SER A 88 -17.21 -0.56 -2.42
N LEU A 89 -17.56 -1.68 -3.07
CA LEU A 89 -18.93 -1.94 -3.52
C LEU A 89 -19.86 -2.39 -2.37
N LYS A 90 -19.29 -3.00 -1.33
CA LYS A 90 -20.06 -3.52 -0.18
C LYS A 90 -20.23 -2.46 0.93
N ASN A 91 -19.17 -1.70 1.23
CA ASN A 91 -19.16 -0.68 2.27
C ASN A 91 -18.56 0.65 1.78
N PRO A 92 -19.28 1.39 0.92
CA PRO A 92 -18.76 2.63 0.34
C PRO A 92 -18.46 3.72 1.39
N ARG A 93 -19.23 3.77 2.49
CA ARG A 93 -19.06 4.81 3.53
C ARG A 93 -17.73 4.70 4.25
N ALA A 94 -17.19 3.48 4.43
CA ALA A 94 -15.87 3.29 5.02
C ALA A 94 -14.77 3.96 4.19
N TYR A 95 -14.91 3.96 2.86
CA TYR A 95 -13.93 4.61 1.95
C TYR A 95 -14.00 6.13 2.03
N ILE A 96 -15.18 6.71 2.06
CA ILE A 96 -15.33 8.17 2.24
C ILE A 96 -14.77 8.59 3.59
N ARG A 97 -15.11 7.84 4.66
CA ARG A 97 -14.62 8.15 6.01
C ARG A 97 -13.10 8.03 6.13
N ALA A 98 -12.54 6.87 5.79
CA ALA A 98 -11.10 6.63 5.99
C ALA A 98 -10.24 7.36 4.95
N ASN A 99 -10.60 7.29 3.66
CA ASN A 99 -9.73 7.81 2.62
C ASN A 99 -9.88 9.32 2.44
N LEU A 100 -11.10 9.87 2.40
CA LEU A 100 -11.26 11.31 2.18
C LEU A 100 -11.17 12.10 3.49
N MET A 101 -11.98 11.78 4.48
CA MET A 101 -11.95 12.51 5.76
C MET A 101 -10.63 12.30 6.50
N GLY A 102 -10.16 11.03 6.57
CA GLY A 102 -8.87 10.74 7.19
C GLY A 102 -7.70 11.40 6.50
N HIS A 103 -7.69 11.44 5.16
CA HIS A 103 -6.66 12.14 4.39
C HIS A 103 -6.68 13.65 4.64
N LEU A 104 -7.89 14.26 4.67
CA LEU A 104 -8.06 15.66 5.00
C LEU A 104 -7.49 16.00 6.38
N ASN A 105 -7.78 15.19 7.40
CA ASN A 105 -7.26 15.41 8.76
C ASN A 105 -5.73 15.32 8.84
N VAL A 106 -5.11 14.41 8.04
CA VAL A 106 -3.64 14.35 7.92
C VAL A 106 -3.09 15.61 7.26
N LEU A 107 -3.78 16.15 6.25
CA LEU A 107 -3.39 17.41 5.61
C LEU A 107 -3.57 18.61 6.54
N GLU A 108 -4.61 18.64 7.38
CA GLU A 108 -4.78 19.69 8.42
C GLU A 108 -3.70 19.59 9.49
N LEU A 109 -3.30 18.39 9.95
CA LEU A 109 -2.12 18.22 10.79
C LEU A 109 -0.87 18.78 10.08
N ALA A 110 -0.64 18.41 8.83
CA ALA A 110 0.52 18.88 8.06
C ALA A 110 0.52 20.42 7.93
N ARG A 111 -0.64 21.04 7.71
CA ARG A 111 -0.81 22.50 7.70
C ARG A 111 -0.49 23.11 9.07
N GLY A 112 -0.96 22.49 10.15
CA GLY A 112 -0.69 22.97 11.53
C GLY A 112 0.79 22.88 11.92
N LEU A 113 1.53 21.90 11.40
CA LEU A 113 2.98 21.77 11.59
C LEU A 113 3.80 22.84 10.83
N GLY A 114 3.24 23.43 9.78
CA GLY A 114 3.79 24.55 9.03
C GLY A 114 5.22 24.28 8.49
N GLU A 115 6.15 25.17 8.78
CA GLU A 115 7.54 25.03 8.32
C GLU A 115 8.32 23.92 9.05
N GLY A 116 7.81 23.43 10.19
CA GLY A 116 8.38 22.28 10.90
C GLY A 116 8.23 20.97 10.14
N LEU A 117 7.24 20.87 9.23
CA LEU A 117 7.07 19.69 8.39
C LEU A 117 7.99 19.75 7.17
N LYS A 118 8.85 18.73 7.03
CA LYS A 118 9.78 18.58 5.91
C LYS A 118 9.17 17.83 4.73
N HIS A 119 8.35 16.82 4.99
CA HIS A 119 7.76 16.01 3.92
C HIS A 119 6.52 15.25 4.39
N LEU A 120 5.49 15.21 3.55
CA LEU A 120 4.35 14.31 3.61
C LEU A 120 4.39 13.34 2.42
N VAL A 121 4.62 12.06 2.68
CA VAL A 121 4.47 10.98 1.69
C VAL A 121 3.14 10.28 1.93
N TYR A 122 2.29 10.17 0.89
CA TYR A 122 0.97 9.55 1.03
C TYR A 122 0.72 8.45 0.01
N ALA A 123 -0.09 7.48 0.41
CA ALA A 123 -0.47 6.35 -0.43
C ALA A 123 -1.57 6.73 -1.42
N SER A 124 -1.27 6.76 -2.72
CA SER A 124 -2.21 6.60 -3.82
C SER A 124 -2.25 5.13 -4.27
N SER A 125 -2.72 4.85 -5.47
CA SER A 125 -2.90 3.49 -5.99
C SER A 125 -2.87 3.46 -7.51
N SER A 126 -2.35 2.39 -8.09
CA SER A 126 -2.49 2.11 -9.53
C SER A 126 -3.95 2.02 -10.00
N SER A 127 -4.89 1.82 -9.08
CA SER A 127 -6.33 1.83 -9.39
C SER A 127 -6.82 3.16 -9.97
N VAL A 128 -6.11 4.28 -9.76
CA VAL A 128 -6.46 5.60 -10.33
C VAL A 128 -6.40 5.60 -11.85
N TYR A 129 -5.61 4.72 -12.47
CA TYR A 129 -5.55 4.57 -13.93
C TYR A 129 -6.85 4.02 -14.52
N GLY A 130 -7.69 3.39 -13.70
CA GLY A 130 -9.01 2.93 -14.10
C GLY A 130 -8.97 1.97 -15.28
N GLY A 131 -9.72 2.29 -16.33
CA GLY A 131 -9.80 1.51 -17.55
C GLY A 131 -8.80 1.89 -18.64
N ASN A 132 -7.67 2.55 -18.32
CA ASN A 132 -6.65 2.87 -19.32
C ASN A 132 -6.17 1.59 -20.01
N GLU A 133 -6.17 1.61 -21.35
CA GLU A 133 -5.75 0.46 -22.18
C GLU A 133 -4.25 0.50 -22.49
N LYS A 134 -3.64 1.70 -22.46
CA LYS A 134 -2.19 1.87 -22.66
C LYS A 134 -1.42 1.27 -21.48
N ALA A 135 -0.42 0.45 -21.78
CA ALA A 135 0.54 -0.06 -20.80
C ALA A 135 1.98 0.10 -21.36
N PRO A 136 2.99 0.37 -20.52
CA PRO A 136 2.90 0.60 -19.08
C PRO A 136 2.17 1.90 -18.72
N PHE A 137 1.59 1.96 -17.50
CA PHE A 137 0.95 3.16 -16.95
C PHE A 137 2.01 4.19 -16.53
N SER A 138 1.89 5.40 -17.03
CA SER A 138 2.78 6.52 -16.69
C SER A 138 2.06 7.55 -15.82
N GLU A 139 2.80 8.27 -14.97
CA GLU A 139 2.25 9.36 -14.15
C GLU A 139 1.64 10.49 -15.00
N THR A 140 2.07 10.61 -16.26
CA THR A 140 1.52 11.58 -17.23
C THR A 140 0.23 11.14 -17.90
N ASP A 141 -0.19 9.88 -17.70
CA ASP A 141 -1.44 9.38 -18.27
C ASP A 141 -2.64 10.02 -17.55
N THR A 142 -3.71 10.26 -18.32
CA THR A 142 -4.96 10.79 -17.79
C THR A 142 -5.61 9.81 -16.82
N VAL A 143 -5.98 10.27 -15.63
CA VAL A 143 -6.60 9.47 -14.55
C VAL A 143 -7.97 10.02 -14.13
N GLU A 144 -8.80 10.36 -15.12
CA GLU A 144 -10.11 11.01 -14.93
C GLU A 144 -11.28 10.05 -14.86
N LYS A 145 -11.07 8.75 -15.19
CA LYS A 145 -12.14 7.76 -15.30
C LYS A 145 -11.90 6.58 -14.36
N PRO A 146 -11.96 6.78 -13.02
CA PRO A 146 -11.84 5.70 -12.06
C PRO A 146 -13.00 4.72 -12.23
N VAL A 147 -12.72 3.41 -12.21
CA VAL A 147 -13.72 2.34 -12.40
C VAL A 147 -14.22 1.74 -11.09
N SER A 148 -13.82 2.29 -9.95
CA SER A 148 -14.30 1.91 -8.63
C SER A 148 -14.31 3.10 -7.66
N LEU A 149 -15.14 3.03 -6.60
CA LEU A 149 -15.14 4.06 -5.57
C LEU A 149 -13.77 4.17 -4.87
N TYR A 150 -13.09 3.04 -4.62
CA TYR A 150 -11.73 3.06 -4.09
C TYR A 150 -10.78 3.89 -4.97
N ALA A 151 -10.81 3.65 -6.29
CA ALA A 151 -10.00 4.42 -7.23
C ALA A 151 -10.36 5.92 -7.22
N ALA A 152 -11.66 6.23 -7.16
CA ALA A 152 -12.14 7.60 -7.07
C ALA A 152 -11.64 8.29 -5.79
N THR A 153 -11.69 7.62 -4.61
CA THR A 153 -11.15 8.22 -3.38
C THR A 153 -9.64 8.44 -3.47
N LYS A 154 -8.87 7.48 -4.03
CA LYS A 154 -7.41 7.67 -4.19
C LYS A 154 -7.06 8.79 -5.17
N ARG A 155 -7.82 8.95 -6.24
CA ARG A 155 -7.65 10.11 -7.13
C ARG A 155 -8.03 11.42 -6.44
N SER A 156 -9.07 11.42 -5.62
CA SER A 156 -9.45 12.60 -4.82
C SER A 156 -8.34 12.99 -3.84
N ASP A 157 -7.68 12.01 -3.19
CA ASP A 157 -6.54 12.26 -2.30
C ASP A 157 -5.42 13.00 -3.05
N GLU A 158 -5.10 12.61 -4.30
CA GLU A 158 -4.10 13.30 -5.13
C GLU A 158 -4.49 14.77 -5.42
N LEU A 159 -5.77 15.03 -5.73
CA LEU A 159 -6.27 16.37 -6.05
C LEU A 159 -6.32 17.27 -4.82
N ILE A 160 -6.75 16.74 -3.67
CA ILE A 160 -6.78 17.48 -2.39
C ILE A 160 -5.33 17.78 -1.96
N SER A 161 -4.42 16.82 -2.06
CA SER A 161 -2.99 17.02 -1.78
C SER A 161 -2.38 18.12 -2.64
N TYR A 162 -2.67 18.14 -3.94
CA TYR A 162 -2.22 19.21 -4.84
C TYR A 162 -2.70 20.59 -4.37
N SER A 163 -3.99 20.70 -4.01
CA SER A 163 -4.56 21.95 -3.51
C SER A 163 -3.89 22.44 -2.24
N TYR A 164 -3.63 21.50 -1.28
CA TYR A 164 -2.97 21.83 -0.01
C TYR A 164 -1.49 22.21 -0.20
N SER A 165 -0.79 21.55 -1.11
CA SER A 165 0.58 21.97 -1.46
C SER A 165 0.59 23.40 -2.00
N HIS A 166 -0.28 23.70 -2.94
CA HIS A 166 -0.37 25.02 -3.57
C HIS A 166 -0.74 26.13 -2.56
N LEU A 167 -1.76 25.88 -1.72
CA LEU A 167 -2.28 26.90 -0.82
C LEU A 167 -1.42 27.12 0.42
N TYR A 168 -0.84 26.05 0.97
CA TYR A 168 -0.19 26.07 2.28
C TYR A 168 1.30 25.75 2.23
N GLY A 169 1.87 25.57 1.05
CA GLY A 169 3.29 25.33 0.89
C GLY A 169 3.76 23.98 1.43
N ILE A 170 2.88 22.95 1.57
CA ILE A 170 3.24 21.65 2.10
C ILE A 170 4.00 20.85 1.05
N PRO A 171 5.26 20.38 1.32
CA PRO A 171 5.97 19.51 0.40
C PRO A 171 5.38 18.11 0.47
N GLN A 172 4.85 17.60 -0.66
CA GLN A 172 4.13 16.34 -0.69
C GLN A 172 4.58 15.42 -1.83
N THR A 173 4.54 14.10 -1.56
CA THR A 173 4.72 13.09 -2.61
C THR A 173 3.68 11.98 -2.46
N GLY A 174 2.86 11.80 -3.48
CA GLY A 174 1.95 10.66 -3.62
C GLY A 174 2.64 9.48 -4.29
N LEU A 175 2.43 8.27 -3.76
CA LEU A 175 2.93 7.04 -4.35
C LEU A 175 1.76 6.19 -4.83
N ARG A 176 1.68 5.94 -6.15
CA ARG A 176 0.73 5.03 -6.76
C ARG A 176 1.24 3.60 -6.63
N PHE A 177 0.85 2.94 -5.54
CA PHE A 177 1.23 1.54 -5.31
C PHE A 177 0.58 0.61 -6.33
N PHE A 178 1.39 -0.27 -6.91
CA PHE A 178 0.94 -1.45 -7.62
C PHE A 178 0.73 -2.60 -6.63
N THR A 179 0.68 -3.86 -7.08
CA THR A 179 0.32 -4.96 -6.18
C THR A 179 1.49 -5.34 -5.28
N VAL A 180 1.41 -4.97 -4.01
CA VAL A 180 2.43 -5.29 -3.01
C VAL A 180 2.18 -6.66 -2.40
N TYR A 181 3.23 -7.48 -2.26
CA TYR A 181 3.18 -8.80 -1.64
C TYR A 181 4.39 -9.04 -0.73
N GLY A 182 4.28 -10.00 0.18
CA GLY A 182 5.35 -10.38 1.10
C GLY A 182 4.85 -10.86 2.46
N PRO A 183 5.77 -11.25 3.37
CA PRO A 183 5.46 -11.63 4.74
C PRO A 183 4.62 -10.57 5.46
N TRP A 184 3.77 -11.01 6.38
CA TRP A 184 2.84 -10.11 7.07
C TRP A 184 1.86 -9.40 6.12
N GLY A 185 1.63 -9.94 4.93
CA GLY A 185 0.75 -9.38 3.91
C GLY A 185 -0.73 -9.37 4.31
N ARG A 186 -1.58 -8.90 3.40
CA ARG A 186 -3.02 -8.82 3.62
C ARG A 186 -3.72 -10.12 3.21
N PRO A 187 -4.66 -10.64 4.03
CA PRO A 187 -5.31 -11.92 3.76
C PRO A 187 -6.34 -11.88 2.61
N ASP A 188 -6.75 -10.70 2.17
CA ASP A 188 -7.67 -10.50 1.04
C ASP A 188 -6.97 -10.45 -0.33
N MET A 189 -5.64 -10.66 -0.38
CA MET A 189 -4.84 -10.59 -1.61
C MET A 189 -4.56 -11.98 -2.20
N ALA A 190 -4.37 -12.02 -3.52
CA ALA A 190 -4.20 -13.26 -4.28
C ALA A 190 -3.07 -14.16 -3.74
N TYR A 191 -1.93 -13.61 -3.39
CA TYR A 191 -0.80 -14.38 -2.86
C TYR A 191 -1.18 -15.13 -1.57
N TRP A 192 -1.98 -14.52 -0.70
CA TRP A 192 -2.46 -15.15 0.53
C TRP A 192 -3.51 -16.21 0.23
N LEU A 193 -4.58 -15.81 -0.48
CA LEU A 193 -5.71 -16.69 -0.79
C LEU A 193 -5.26 -17.95 -1.56
N PHE A 194 -4.36 -17.80 -2.51
CA PHE A 194 -3.85 -18.92 -3.31
C PHE A 194 -2.94 -19.84 -2.49
N THR A 195 -2.07 -19.27 -1.64
CA THR A 195 -1.22 -20.08 -0.76
C THR A 195 -2.06 -20.86 0.25
N GLU A 196 -3.07 -20.24 0.85
CA GLU A 196 -4.00 -20.91 1.76
C GLU A 196 -4.75 -22.05 1.07
N ALA A 197 -5.27 -21.81 -0.13
CA ALA A 197 -5.99 -22.80 -0.91
C ALA A 197 -5.07 -23.98 -1.29
N LEU A 198 -3.86 -23.71 -1.78
CA LEU A 198 -2.87 -24.75 -2.11
C LEU A 198 -2.52 -25.63 -0.92
N LEU A 199 -2.23 -25.03 0.23
CA LEU A 199 -1.84 -25.78 1.44
C LEU A 199 -3.00 -26.54 2.05
N SER A 200 -4.24 -26.02 1.95
CA SER A 200 -5.45 -26.68 2.47
C SER A 200 -6.13 -27.62 1.46
N GLY A 201 -5.69 -27.67 0.20
CA GLY A 201 -6.30 -28.46 -0.87
C GLY A 201 -7.66 -27.90 -1.35
N LYS A 202 -7.98 -26.66 -1.04
CA LYS A 202 -9.20 -25.97 -1.50
C LYS A 202 -9.04 -25.46 -2.94
N PRO A 203 -10.15 -25.29 -3.68
CA PRO A 203 -10.10 -24.68 -5.01
C PRO A 203 -9.62 -23.22 -4.99
N ILE A 204 -8.88 -22.83 -6.02
CA ILE A 204 -8.50 -21.45 -6.31
C ILE A 204 -9.45 -20.90 -7.37
N ASP A 205 -10.10 -19.78 -7.08
CA ASP A 205 -10.90 -19.05 -8.07
C ASP A 205 -9.97 -18.36 -9.07
N VAL A 206 -10.01 -18.79 -10.32
CA VAL A 206 -9.19 -18.26 -11.41
C VAL A 206 -10.09 -17.51 -12.39
N PHE A 207 -9.95 -16.19 -12.44
CA PHE A 207 -10.75 -15.32 -13.29
C PHE A 207 -10.15 -15.19 -14.69
N ALA A 208 -11.02 -15.14 -15.72
CA ALA A 208 -10.64 -14.98 -17.12
C ALA A 208 -9.53 -15.95 -17.58
N GLY A 209 -9.59 -17.23 -17.16
CA GLY A 209 -8.60 -18.25 -17.51
C GLY A 209 -7.17 -17.98 -17.00
N GLY A 210 -7.02 -17.07 -16.03
CA GLY A 210 -5.73 -16.74 -15.42
C GLY A 210 -4.77 -15.93 -16.31
N VAL A 211 -5.26 -15.36 -17.41
CA VAL A 211 -4.43 -14.55 -18.34
C VAL A 211 -4.27 -13.09 -17.89
N LEU A 212 -5.02 -12.66 -16.87
CA LEU A 212 -4.89 -11.32 -16.32
C LEU A 212 -3.48 -11.13 -15.74
N THR A 213 -2.85 -9.98 -16.02
CA THR A 213 -1.50 -9.68 -15.54
C THR A 213 -1.51 -8.64 -14.43
N ARG A 214 -0.61 -8.81 -13.47
CA ARG A 214 -0.42 -7.87 -12.36
C ARG A 214 1.07 -7.58 -12.16
N ASP A 215 1.37 -6.33 -11.88
CA ASP A 215 2.69 -5.90 -11.47
C ASP A 215 2.83 -6.14 -9.96
N PHE A 216 3.58 -7.19 -9.61
CA PHE A 216 3.83 -7.59 -8.22
C PHE A 216 5.16 -7.03 -7.73
N THR A 217 5.14 -6.31 -6.63
CA THR A 217 6.33 -5.73 -6.01
C THR A 217 6.51 -6.22 -4.60
N TYR A 218 7.71 -6.70 -4.27
CA TYR A 218 8.01 -7.21 -2.94
C TYR A 218 8.03 -6.08 -1.90
N VAL A 219 7.55 -6.35 -0.69
CA VAL A 219 7.33 -5.33 0.34
C VAL A 219 8.60 -4.60 0.75
N ASP A 220 9.75 -5.28 0.83
CA ASP A 220 11.01 -4.60 1.21
C ASP A 220 11.47 -3.61 0.13
N ASP A 221 11.24 -3.92 -1.15
CA ASP A 221 11.49 -2.97 -2.25
C ASP A 221 10.58 -1.75 -2.11
N ILE A 222 9.29 -1.97 -1.82
CA ILE A 222 8.32 -0.89 -1.56
C ILE A 222 8.78 0.01 -0.41
N VAL A 223 9.19 -0.58 0.71
CA VAL A 223 9.68 0.18 1.88
C VAL A 223 10.93 0.97 1.53
N SER A 224 11.88 0.36 0.81
CA SER A 224 13.07 1.06 0.32
C SER A 224 12.69 2.28 -0.53
N GLY A 225 11.70 2.15 -1.42
CA GLY A 225 11.20 3.27 -2.22
C GLY A 225 10.57 4.37 -1.39
N ILE A 226 9.70 4.00 -0.42
CA ILE A 226 9.09 4.97 0.51
C ILE A 226 10.17 5.77 1.25
N LEU A 227 11.20 5.10 1.78
CA LEU A 227 12.25 5.76 2.55
C LEU A 227 13.10 6.69 1.67
N LYS A 228 13.46 6.27 0.45
CA LYS A 228 14.19 7.14 -0.49
C LYS A 228 13.41 8.40 -0.84
N VAL A 229 12.10 8.26 -1.09
CA VAL A 229 11.22 9.41 -1.33
C VAL A 229 11.11 10.28 -0.09
N LEU A 230 10.88 9.68 1.09
CA LEU A 230 10.73 10.41 2.35
C LEU A 230 11.94 11.30 2.67
N ASP A 231 13.15 10.83 2.31
CA ASP A 231 14.41 11.52 2.57
C ASP A 231 14.76 12.60 1.53
N ALA A 232 14.03 12.66 0.41
CA ALA A 232 14.23 13.62 -0.67
C ALA A 232 12.94 14.42 -0.94
N PRO A 233 12.53 15.33 -0.03
CA PRO A 233 11.33 16.14 -0.19
C PRO A 233 11.40 17.01 -1.44
N PRO A 234 10.27 17.23 -2.12
CA PRO A 234 10.20 18.26 -3.16
C PRO A 234 10.32 19.67 -2.52
N GLU A 235 10.45 20.67 -3.36
CA GLU A 235 10.35 22.07 -2.90
C GLU A 235 8.99 22.33 -2.22
N ARG A 236 8.97 23.30 -1.31
CA ARG A 236 7.72 23.71 -0.65
C ARG A 236 6.70 24.20 -1.68
N GLY A 237 5.45 23.79 -1.47
CA GLY A 237 4.36 24.10 -2.41
C GLY A 237 4.28 23.15 -3.60
N VAL A 238 5.15 22.14 -3.67
CA VAL A 238 5.14 21.14 -4.74
C VAL A 238 4.54 19.83 -4.24
N ASN A 239 3.59 19.30 -4.99
CA ASN A 239 3.09 17.93 -4.88
C ASN A 239 3.59 17.11 -6.07
N ARG A 240 4.34 16.06 -5.82
CA ARG A 240 4.79 15.08 -6.83
C ARG A 240 3.97 13.80 -6.70
N VAL A 241 3.81 13.09 -7.80
CA VAL A 241 3.18 11.76 -7.80
C VAL A 241 4.10 10.81 -8.58
N TYR A 242 4.36 9.62 -8.03
CA TYR A 242 5.17 8.58 -8.66
C TYR A 242 4.48 7.23 -8.64
N ASN A 243 4.68 6.45 -9.68
CA ASN A 243 4.41 5.02 -9.64
C ASN A 243 5.46 4.31 -8.81
N ILE A 244 5.01 3.39 -7.96
CA ILE A 244 5.90 2.50 -7.23
C ILE A 244 5.49 1.05 -7.50
N GLY A 245 6.22 0.40 -8.41
CA GLY A 245 5.95 -0.93 -8.94
C GLY A 245 7.23 -1.57 -9.49
N ASN A 246 7.15 -2.87 -9.80
CA ASN A 246 8.29 -3.66 -10.26
C ASN A 246 8.54 -3.52 -11.78
N SER A 247 7.61 -2.93 -12.50
CA SER A 247 7.66 -2.79 -13.97
C SER A 247 7.84 -4.14 -14.72
N ASN A 248 7.42 -5.23 -14.08
CA ASN A 248 7.52 -6.59 -14.62
C ASN A 248 6.21 -7.36 -14.34
N PRO A 249 5.16 -7.18 -15.15
CA PRO A 249 3.87 -7.80 -14.94
C PRO A 249 3.93 -9.33 -15.12
N VAL A 250 3.24 -10.04 -14.22
CA VAL A 250 3.16 -11.50 -14.21
C VAL A 250 1.71 -11.93 -14.38
N SER A 251 1.46 -12.98 -15.20
CA SER A 251 0.13 -13.54 -15.34
C SER A 251 -0.31 -14.27 -14.05
N VAL A 252 -1.62 -14.35 -13.80
CA VAL A 252 -2.15 -15.13 -12.68
C VAL A 252 -1.75 -16.61 -12.82
N ASN A 253 -1.67 -17.13 -14.05
CA ASN A 253 -1.21 -18.50 -14.30
C ASN A 253 0.25 -18.71 -13.87
N ASP A 254 1.17 -17.82 -14.25
CA ASP A 254 2.57 -17.92 -13.87
C ASP A 254 2.74 -17.74 -12.35
N PHE A 255 1.91 -16.87 -11.76
CA PHE A 255 1.89 -16.66 -10.31
C PHE A 255 1.44 -17.92 -9.56
N ILE A 256 0.38 -18.60 -10.02
CA ILE A 256 -0.08 -19.88 -9.45
C ILE A 256 1.01 -20.94 -9.62
N ALA A 257 1.62 -21.04 -10.82
CA ALA A 257 2.69 -21.99 -11.07
C ALA A 257 3.92 -21.79 -10.16
N ALA A 258 4.26 -20.53 -9.85
CA ALA A 258 5.30 -20.22 -8.87
C ALA A 258 4.93 -20.71 -7.46
N LEU A 259 3.70 -20.46 -7.00
CA LEU A 259 3.23 -20.96 -5.72
C LEU A 259 3.13 -22.48 -5.65
N GLU A 260 2.73 -23.16 -6.74
CA GLU A 260 2.73 -24.62 -6.82
C GLU A 260 4.14 -25.21 -6.61
N ARG A 261 5.16 -24.63 -7.25
CA ARG A 261 6.56 -25.04 -7.04
C ARG A 261 7.00 -24.86 -5.59
N LEU A 262 6.68 -23.72 -4.98
CA LEU A 262 7.11 -23.38 -3.61
C LEU A 262 6.36 -24.18 -2.53
N THR A 263 5.09 -24.49 -2.76
CA THR A 263 4.28 -25.25 -1.80
C THR A 263 4.41 -26.77 -1.97
N GLY A 264 4.86 -27.23 -3.15
CA GLY A 264 4.84 -28.65 -3.54
C GLY A 264 3.42 -29.19 -3.77
N ARG A 265 2.44 -28.33 -3.96
CA ARG A 265 1.03 -28.69 -4.14
C ARG A 265 0.53 -28.21 -5.50
N LYS A 266 -0.40 -28.99 -6.10
CA LYS A 266 -1.08 -28.59 -7.34
C LYS A 266 -2.39 -27.88 -7.04
N ALA A 267 -2.68 -26.83 -7.78
CA ALA A 267 -3.91 -26.05 -7.65
C ALA A 267 -5.12 -26.85 -8.19
N VAL A 268 -6.15 -26.95 -7.39
CA VAL A 268 -7.50 -27.26 -7.86
C VAL A 268 -8.10 -25.94 -8.35
N ARG A 269 -8.39 -25.80 -9.64
CA ARG A 269 -8.84 -24.55 -10.24
C ARG A 269 -10.34 -24.51 -10.39
N ASN A 270 -10.95 -23.40 -9.97
CA ASN A 270 -12.34 -23.05 -10.26
C ASN A 270 -12.31 -21.89 -11.26
N GLU A 271 -12.61 -22.20 -12.54
CA GLU A 271 -12.54 -21.20 -13.62
C GLU A 271 -13.80 -20.32 -13.60
N LEU A 272 -13.59 -19.01 -13.51
CA LEU A 272 -14.64 -18.01 -13.41
C LEU A 272 -14.49 -16.93 -14.49
N PRO A 273 -15.61 -16.31 -14.93
CA PRO A 273 -15.55 -15.16 -15.83
C PRO A 273 -14.88 -13.96 -15.16
N MET A 274 -14.43 -13.01 -15.97
CA MET A 274 -13.87 -11.74 -15.47
C MET A 274 -14.89 -11.01 -14.60
N GLN A 275 -14.43 -10.49 -13.46
CA GLN A 275 -15.31 -9.79 -12.52
C GLN A 275 -15.50 -8.32 -12.91
N PRO A 276 -16.66 -7.71 -12.61
CA PRO A 276 -16.89 -6.28 -12.75
C PRO A 276 -15.87 -5.48 -11.93
N GLY A 277 -15.29 -4.44 -12.55
CA GLY A 277 -14.30 -3.58 -11.91
C GLY A 277 -12.86 -4.11 -11.93
N ASP A 278 -12.62 -5.34 -12.42
CA ASP A 278 -11.26 -5.82 -12.67
C ASP A 278 -10.70 -5.21 -13.95
N VAL A 279 -9.39 -4.96 -13.94
CA VAL A 279 -8.62 -4.52 -15.11
C VAL A 279 -7.83 -5.69 -15.71
N ARG A 280 -7.64 -5.69 -17.05
CA ARG A 280 -6.93 -6.78 -17.72
C ARG A 280 -5.47 -6.88 -17.34
N ALA A 281 -4.80 -5.75 -17.20
CA ALA A 281 -3.38 -5.68 -16.87
C ALA A 281 -3.10 -4.50 -15.95
N THR A 282 -2.12 -4.66 -15.07
CA THR A 282 -1.44 -3.54 -14.41
C THR A 282 0.05 -3.66 -14.68
N HIS A 283 0.66 -2.56 -15.16
CA HIS A 283 2.08 -2.49 -15.49
C HIS A 283 2.56 -1.08 -15.19
N ALA A 284 3.48 -0.94 -14.23
CA ALA A 284 4.05 0.35 -13.86
C ALA A 284 5.10 0.79 -14.87
N ASP A 285 5.07 2.05 -15.26
CA ASP A 285 6.26 2.78 -15.64
C ASP A 285 6.80 3.46 -14.38
N ALA A 286 7.86 2.91 -13.78
CA ALA A 286 8.51 3.45 -12.59
C ALA A 286 9.76 4.28 -12.91
N SER A 287 9.97 4.64 -14.18
CA SER A 287 11.17 5.34 -14.64
C SER A 287 11.36 6.72 -14.02
N ALA A 288 10.26 7.42 -13.70
CA ALA A 288 10.33 8.70 -13.01
C ALA A 288 10.88 8.55 -11.58
N LEU A 289 10.42 7.55 -10.84
CA LEU A 289 10.91 7.26 -9.49
C LEU A 289 12.38 6.79 -9.50
N GLU A 290 12.76 6.00 -10.50
CA GLU A 290 14.17 5.59 -10.68
C GLU A 290 15.07 6.81 -10.97
N ARG A 291 14.67 7.68 -11.88
CA ARG A 291 15.45 8.87 -12.28
C ARG A 291 15.61 9.85 -11.11
N ASP A 292 14.52 10.13 -10.38
CA ASP A 292 14.50 11.23 -9.41
C ASP A 292 14.98 10.80 -8.01
N HIS A 293 14.84 9.49 -7.67
CA HIS A 293 15.18 8.96 -6.35
C HIS A 293 16.12 7.74 -6.40
N GLY A 294 16.59 7.32 -7.57
CA GLY A 294 17.45 6.15 -7.72
C GLY A 294 16.81 4.86 -7.22
N PHE A 295 15.46 4.77 -7.29
CA PHE A 295 14.72 3.59 -6.83
C PHE A 295 14.50 2.62 -7.97
N ARG A 296 14.88 1.36 -7.74
CA ARG A 296 14.55 0.25 -8.64
C ARG A 296 14.28 -0.99 -7.81
N PRO A 297 13.12 -1.61 -7.93
CA PRO A 297 12.84 -2.90 -7.32
C PRO A 297 13.84 -3.95 -7.81
N SER A 298 14.27 -4.84 -6.92
CA SER A 298 15.31 -5.81 -7.24
C SER A 298 14.98 -7.24 -6.81
N THR A 299 13.90 -7.44 -6.05
CA THR A 299 13.54 -8.76 -5.53
C THR A 299 12.80 -9.56 -6.59
N PRO A 300 13.38 -10.69 -7.09
CA PRO A 300 12.68 -11.58 -8.00
C PRO A 300 11.42 -12.17 -7.38
N LEU A 301 10.38 -12.42 -8.19
CA LEU A 301 9.10 -12.91 -7.71
C LEU A 301 9.24 -14.21 -6.89
N ASP A 302 9.97 -15.20 -7.40
CA ASP A 302 10.16 -16.49 -6.72
C ASP A 302 10.83 -16.33 -5.34
N VAL A 303 11.79 -15.40 -5.22
CA VAL A 303 12.45 -15.09 -3.94
C VAL A 303 11.48 -14.46 -2.95
N GLY A 304 10.71 -13.47 -3.36
CA GLY A 304 9.73 -12.82 -2.50
C GLY A 304 8.58 -13.76 -2.10
N LEU A 305 8.11 -14.60 -3.04
CA LEU A 305 7.08 -15.61 -2.76
C LEU A 305 7.60 -16.71 -1.82
N SER A 306 8.85 -17.18 -1.96
CA SER A 306 9.44 -18.13 -1.03
C SER A 306 9.41 -17.58 0.41
N ARG A 307 9.90 -16.36 0.62
CA ARG A 307 9.86 -15.70 1.93
C ARG A 307 8.43 -15.56 2.48
N PHE A 308 7.47 -15.27 1.60
CA PHE A 308 6.05 -15.20 1.99
C PHE A 308 5.51 -16.58 2.40
N VAL A 309 5.76 -17.64 1.62
CA VAL A 309 5.27 -19.00 1.90
C VAL A 309 5.86 -19.53 3.20
N ASP A 310 7.17 -19.31 3.45
CA ASP A 310 7.84 -19.71 4.68
C ASP A 310 7.23 -19.01 5.90
N TRP A 311 7.01 -17.70 5.79
CA TRP A 311 6.33 -16.93 6.83
C TRP A 311 4.88 -17.40 7.03
N PHE A 312 4.14 -17.66 5.94
CA PHE A 312 2.74 -18.11 5.99
C PHE A 312 2.59 -19.45 6.71
N ARG A 313 3.51 -20.39 6.43
CA ARG A 313 3.56 -21.68 7.15
C ARG A 313 3.83 -21.48 8.64
N ALA A 314 4.82 -20.69 8.99
CA ALA A 314 5.14 -20.41 10.39
C ALA A 314 3.97 -19.71 11.11
N TRP A 315 3.26 -18.80 10.44
CA TRP A 315 2.10 -18.10 10.98
C TRP A 315 0.91 -19.02 11.25
N ASN A 316 0.66 -19.99 10.38
CA ASN A 316 -0.48 -20.92 10.47
C ASN A 316 -0.12 -22.26 11.14
N GLY A 317 1.12 -22.50 11.51
CA GLY A 317 1.58 -23.77 12.11
C GLY A 317 1.52 -24.95 11.12
N THR A 318 1.79 -24.70 9.83
CA THR A 318 1.69 -25.70 8.75
C THR A 318 3.03 -25.93 8.05
#